data_9b083e9cbac6362f469e305f944b370b
#
_entry.id   9b083e9cbac6362f469e305f944b370b
#
_cell.length_a   1.000
_cell.length_b   1.000
_cell.length_c   1.000
_cell.angle_alpha   90.00
_cell.angle_beta   90.00
_cell.angle_gamma   90.00
#
_symmetry.space_group_name_H-M   'P 1'
#
loop_
_entity.id
_entity.type
_entity.pdbx_description
1 polymer ?
#
loop_
_entity_poly.entity_id
_entity_poly.type
_entity_poly.pdbx_seq_one_letter_code
_entity_poly.pdbx_strand_id
1 'polypeptide(L)'
;MIQSIAHPTDFSPEGQAAFEHALYLALANRCRLNLLHVHDPHADAQWDRFPHVRATLQRWGLLAADAEPEDIATVTGVDVRKVEIRDIETGDGLTRFLADHRPDLIVMASHGRTGLSRWLAPSVSTDMARETIIPTLILGPLARPFVDSMTGTLHLTSVLVPVDHAPAPQGAVPHLKALLESVDVAIDFLHVGPVAPVLLDGHGAPLAVRRVEGPVVDTLLDQARQASLVVMPMAARRDLLDLLRGSTTDRVVREATCPVLALPTTGDVPISL
;
A
#
# COMPACT_ATOMS: atom_id res chain seq x y z
N MET A 1 11.10 10.76 2.33
CA MET A 1 10.51 11.09 1.00
C MET A 1 10.56 9.84 0.15
N ILE A 2 9.44 9.40 -0.42
CA ILE A 2 9.37 8.22 -1.29
C ILE A 2 10.14 8.50 -2.59
N GLN A 3 11.03 7.61 -2.97
CA GLN A 3 11.80 7.68 -4.22
C GLN A 3 11.34 6.66 -5.27
N SER A 4 10.70 5.57 -4.83
CA SER A 4 10.29 4.49 -5.71
C SER A 4 9.05 3.77 -5.16
N ILE A 5 8.04 3.65 -6.04
CA ILE A 5 6.81 2.89 -5.78
C ILE A 5 6.76 1.69 -6.71
N ALA A 6 6.38 0.53 -6.20
CA ALA A 6 6.09 -0.65 -6.99
C ALA A 6 4.58 -0.90 -7.04
N HIS A 7 4.03 -1.11 -8.24
CA HIS A 7 2.65 -1.51 -8.45
C HIS A 7 2.60 -2.82 -9.25
N PRO A 8 2.44 -3.96 -8.59
CA PRO A 8 2.18 -5.21 -9.25
C PRO A 8 0.79 -5.22 -9.90
N THR A 9 0.71 -5.61 -11.16
CA THR A 9 -0.54 -5.69 -11.91
C THR A 9 -0.71 -7.06 -12.58
N ASP A 10 -1.94 -7.56 -12.57
CA ASP A 10 -2.38 -8.73 -13.33
C ASP A 10 -3.30 -8.35 -14.50
N PHE A 11 -3.36 -7.05 -14.78
CA PHE A 11 -4.24 -6.47 -15.79
C PHE A 11 -5.74 -6.70 -15.52
N SER A 12 -6.12 -7.00 -14.29
CA SER A 12 -7.52 -7.10 -13.89
C SER A 12 -8.14 -5.71 -13.72
N PRO A 13 -9.46 -5.58 -13.92
CA PRO A 13 -10.18 -4.34 -13.63
C PRO A 13 -10.04 -3.91 -12.15
N GLU A 14 -9.95 -4.88 -11.25
CA GLU A 14 -9.78 -4.66 -9.81
C GLU A 14 -8.45 -3.97 -9.48
N GLY A 15 -7.41 -4.18 -10.31
CA GLY A 15 -6.10 -3.53 -10.20
C GLY A 15 -6.12 -2.04 -10.55
N GLN A 16 -7.15 -1.56 -11.27
CA GLN A 16 -7.18 -0.18 -11.77
C GLN A 16 -7.18 0.86 -10.63
N ALA A 17 -7.98 0.66 -9.58
CA ALA A 17 -7.99 1.56 -8.44
C ALA A 17 -6.63 1.58 -7.71
N ALA A 18 -5.99 0.42 -7.57
CA ALA A 18 -4.65 0.35 -6.97
C ALA A 18 -3.60 1.07 -7.82
N PHE A 19 -3.67 0.93 -9.15
CA PHE A 19 -2.83 1.69 -10.07
C PHE A 19 -3.02 3.20 -9.91
N GLU A 20 -4.26 3.68 -9.85
CA GLU A 20 -4.58 5.10 -9.68
C GLU A 20 -4.03 5.66 -8.36
N HIS A 21 -4.09 4.87 -7.26
CA HIS A 21 -3.43 5.25 -6.01
C HIS A 21 -1.90 5.27 -6.14
N ALA A 22 -1.30 4.28 -6.81
CA ALA A 22 0.15 4.26 -7.04
C ALA A 22 0.61 5.46 -7.87
N LEU A 23 -0.15 5.80 -8.92
CA LEU A 23 0.13 6.96 -9.77
C LEU A 23 -0.02 8.28 -8.99
N TYR A 24 -1.11 8.44 -8.22
CA TYR A 24 -1.31 9.61 -7.37
C TYR A 24 -0.12 9.81 -6.39
N LEU A 25 0.26 8.74 -5.68
CA LEU A 25 1.37 8.79 -4.73
C LEU A 25 2.71 9.07 -5.40
N ALA A 26 2.92 8.56 -6.62
CA ALA A 26 4.11 8.87 -7.40
C ALA A 26 4.15 10.36 -7.82
N LEU A 27 3.01 10.94 -8.19
CA LEU A 27 2.87 12.37 -8.49
C LEU A 27 3.15 13.24 -7.26
N ALA A 28 2.55 12.91 -6.12
CA ALA A 28 2.74 13.65 -4.87
C ALA A 28 4.21 13.66 -4.41
N ASN A 29 4.94 12.58 -4.66
CA ASN A 29 6.35 12.45 -4.28
C ASN A 29 7.34 12.74 -5.42
N ARG A 30 6.88 12.98 -6.65
CA ARG A 30 7.71 13.16 -7.86
C ARG A 30 8.77 12.07 -7.98
N CYS A 31 8.34 10.82 -7.87
CA CYS A 31 9.22 9.67 -7.74
C CYS A 31 9.05 8.66 -8.88
N ARG A 32 9.83 7.58 -8.82
CA ARG A 32 9.70 6.48 -9.79
C ARG A 32 8.49 5.62 -9.49
N LEU A 33 7.71 5.30 -10.55
CA LEU A 33 6.62 4.33 -10.52
C LEU A 33 6.97 3.12 -11.37
N ASN A 34 7.20 1.98 -10.73
CA ASN A 34 7.43 0.71 -11.40
C ASN A 34 6.11 -0.06 -11.51
N LEU A 35 5.61 -0.23 -12.72
CA LEU A 35 4.47 -1.08 -13.04
C LEU A 35 5.00 -2.48 -13.35
N LEU A 36 4.68 -3.46 -12.51
CA LEU A 36 5.28 -4.79 -12.55
C LEU A 36 4.25 -5.83 -13.02
N HIS A 37 4.60 -6.62 -14.00
CA HIS A 37 3.80 -7.78 -14.40
C HIS A 37 4.67 -9.03 -14.46
N VAL A 38 4.21 -10.10 -13.82
CA VAL A 38 4.88 -11.41 -13.87
C VAL A 38 4.13 -12.32 -14.82
N HIS A 39 4.83 -12.86 -15.80
CA HIS A 39 4.24 -13.75 -16.78
C HIS A 39 5.13 -14.97 -17.07
N ASP A 40 4.53 -16.00 -17.64
CA ASP A 40 5.23 -17.21 -18.08
C ASP A 40 6.38 -16.84 -19.04
N PRO A 41 7.62 -17.32 -18.80
CA PRO A 41 8.78 -17.06 -19.67
C PRO A 41 8.57 -17.43 -21.14
N HIS A 42 7.64 -18.34 -21.43
CA HIS A 42 7.33 -18.82 -22.79
C HIS A 42 6.17 -18.05 -23.44
N ALA A 43 5.48 -17.16 -22.72
CA ALA A 43 4.42 -16.34 -23.27
C ALA A 43 4.99 -15.07 -23.92
N ASP A 44 4.22 -14.50 -24.85
CA ASP A 44 4.55 -13.21 -25.46
C ASP A 44 4.37 -12.06 -24.47
N ALA A 45 5.20 -11.04 -24.61
CA ALA A 45 5.13 -9.82 -23.83
C ALA A 45 3.80 -9.08 -24.03
N GLN A 46 3.23 -8.55 -22.93
CA GLN A 46 1.88 -7.95 -22.93
C GLN A 46 1.93 -6.44 -22.66
N TRP A 47 2.82 -5.72 -23.34
CA TRP A 47 3.09 -4.28 -23.10
C TRP A 47 1.85 -3.39 -23.22
N ASP A 48 0.94 -3.71 -24.14
CA ASP A 48 -0.28 -2.92 -24.42
C ASP A 48 -1.31 -3.04 -23.28
N ARG A 49 -1.20 -4.08 -22.43
CA ARG A 49 -2.10 -4.32 -21.30
C ARG A 49 -1.71 -3.56 -20.04
N PHE A 50 -0.50 -3.02 -19.99
CA PHE A 50 -0.10 -2.21 -18.83
C PHE A 50 -1.02 -1.01 -18.65
N PRO A 51 -1.26 -0.59 -17.40
CA PRO A 51 -2.07 0.59 -17.12
C PRO A 51 -1.69 1.79 -17.98
N HIS A 52 -2.69 2.50 -18.48
CA HIS A 52 -2.52 3.61 -19.42
C HIS A 52 -2.23 4.92 -18.67
N VAL A 53 -0.99 5.09 -18.20
CA VAL A 53 -0.57 6.25 -17.40
C VAL A 53 -0.93 7.57 -18.09
N ARG A 54 -0.54 7.74 -19.37
CA ARG A 54 -0.82 8.98 -20.12
C ARG A 54 -2.31 9.30 -20.16
N ALA A 55 -3.16 8.33 -20.50
CA ALA A 55 -4.61 8.52 -20.58
C ALA A 55 -5.22 8.86 -19.21
N THR A 56 -4.68 8.29 -18.13
CA THR A 56 -5.10 8.62 -16.76
C THR A 56 -4.73 10.04 -16.38
N LEU A 57 -3.50 10.48 -16.70
CA LEU A 57 -3.04 11.85 -16.44
C LEU A 57 -3.81 12.89 -17.27
N GLN A 58 -4.14 12.58 -18.53
CA GLN A 58 -4.99 13.41 -19.38
C GLN A 58 -6.40 13.51 -18.79
N ARG A 59 -7.00 12.40 -18.35
CA ARG A 59 -8.31 12.38 -17.67
C ARG A 59 -8.30 13.22 -16.40
N TRP A 60 -7.20 13.21 -15.64
CA TRP A 60 -7.04 14.03 -14.44
C TRP A 60 -6.70 15.51 -14.73
N GLY A 61 -6.55 15.88 -16.00
CA GLY A 61 -6.19 17.26 -16.40
C GLY A 61 -4.75 17.65 -16.06
N LEU A 62 -3.89 16.68 -15.78
CA LEU A 62 -2.48 16.88 -15.45
C LEU A 62 -1.55 16.79 -16.65
N LEU A 63 -2.07 16.38 -17.81
CA LEU A 63 -1.34 16.28 -19.06
C LEU A 63 -2.23 16.73 -20.21
N ALA A 64 -1.65 17.45 -21.17
CA ALA A 64 -2.37 17.93 -22.36
C ALA A 64 -2.85 16.75 -23.23
N ALA A 65 -3.93 16.95 -24.01
CA ALA A 65 -4.52 15.89 -24.82
C ALA A 65 -3.58 15.40 -25.94
N ASP A 66 -2.70 16.27 -26.42
CA ASP A 66 -1.69 16.01 -27.47
C ASP A 66 -0.30 15.65 -26.92
N ALA A 67 -0.17 15.54 -25.60
CA ALA A 67 1.12 15.19 -24.96
C ALA A 67 1.57 13.78 -25.36
N GLU A 68 2.87 13.63 -25.59
CA GLU A 68 3.51 12.36 -25.91
C GLU A 68 3.96 11.62 -24.64
N PRO A 69 4.30 10.32 -24.72
CA PRO A 69 4.76 9.54 -23.54
C PRO A 69 5.97 10.17 -22.82
N GLU A 70 6.86 10.81 -23.56
CA GLU A 70 8.08 11.46 -23.08
C GLU A 70 7.79 12.68 -22.20
N ASP A 71 6.63 13.30 -22.39
CA ASP A 71 6.20 14.49 -21.64
C ASP A 71 5.82 14.15 -20.20
N ILE A 72 5.49 12.88 -19.89
CA ILE A 72 5.07 12.46 -18.56
C ILE A 72 6.11 12.87 -17.52
N ALA A 73 7.36 12.46 -17.71
CA ALA A 73 8.42 12.75 -16.74
C ALA A 73 8.71 14.23 -16.62
N THR A 74 8.70 14.97 -17.75
CA THR A 74 9.01 16.40 -17.81
C THR A 74 7.92 17.24 -17.12
N VAL A 75 6.66 16.91 -17.35
CA VAL A 75 5.52 17.66 -16.82
C VAL A 75 5.23 17.31 -15.36
N THR A 76 5.29 16.03 -15.03
CA THR A 76 4.84 15.52 -13.70
C THR A 76 5.98 15.25 -12.72
N GLY A 77 7.19 15.07 -13.19
CA GLY A 77 8.33 14.63 -12.39
C GLY A 77 8.32 13.13 -12.06
N VAL A 78 7.42 12.34 -12.67
CA VAL A 78 7.30 10.89 -12.40
C VAL A 78 8.03 10.08 -13.47
N ASP A 79 9.02 9.28 -13.04
CA ASP A 79 9.72 8.30 -13.91
C ASP A 79 8.91 6.99 -13.94
N VAL A 80 8.12 6.77 -14.99
CA VAL A 80 7.30 5.56 -15.12
C VAL A 80 8.08 4.46 -15.83
N ARG A 81 8.13 3.29 -15.19
CA ARG A 81 8.77 2.09 -15.77
C ARG A 81 7.79 0.93 -15.81
N LYS A 82 7.60 0.36 -16.99
CA LYS A 82 6.91 -0.91 -17.19
C LYS A 82 7.96 -2.03 -17.13
N VAL A 83 7.73 -3.02 -16.29
CA VAL A 83 8.64 -4.14 -16.07
C VAL A 83 7.91 -5.45 -16.24
N GLU A 84 8.30 -6.24 -17.22
CA GLU A 84 7.88 -7.63 -17.33
C GLU A 84 8.89 -8.53 -16.62
N ILE A 85 8.40 -9.26 -15.63
CA ILE A 85 9.16 -10.24 -14.87
C ILE A 85 8.83 -11.61 -15.44
N ARG A 86 9.83 -12.30 -15.99
CA ARG A 86 9.66 -13.64 -16.53
C ARG A 86 9.91 -14.68 -15.45
N ASP A 87 8.83 -15.27 -14.96
CA ASP A 87 8.91 -16.34 -13.97
C ASP A 87 7.68 -17.27 -14.08
N ILE A 88 7.88 -18.55 -13.80
CA ILE A 88 6.80 -19.53 -13.78
C ILE A 88 5.92 -19.30 -12.55
N GLU A 89 6.55 -18.93 -11.43
CA GLU A 89 5.86 -18.65 -10.17
C GLU A 89 5.78 -17.13 -9.94
N THR A 90 4.57 -16.60 -10.02
CA THR A 90 4.32 -15.15 -9.87
C THR A 90 4.88 -14.59 -8.56
N GLY A 91 4.72 -15.32 -7.45
CA GLY A 91 5.22 -14.90 -6.14
C GLY A 91 6.73 -14.80 -6.09
N ASP A 92 7.45 -15.76 -6.67
CA ASP A 92 8.91 -15.82 -6.66
C ASP A 92 9.53 -14.72 -7.52
N GLY A 93 9.03 -14.52 -8.73
CA GLY A 93 9.50 -13.47 -9.62
C GLY A 93 9.37 -12.10 -9.00
N LEU A 94 8.23 -11.84 -8.37
CA LEU A 94 7.97 -10.55 -7.74
C LEU A 94 8.80 -10.35 -6.46
N THR A 95 8.89 -11.38 -5.61
CA THR A 95 9.73 -11.34 -4.40
C THR A 95 11.19 -11.02 -4.73
N ARG A 96 11.72 -11.67 -5.77
CA ARG A 96 13.09 -11.43 -6.25
C ARG A 96 13.24 -9.99 -6.73
N PHE A 97 12.31 -9.49 -7.54
CA PHE A 97 12.34 -8.10 -8.00
C PHE A 97 12.34 -7.11 -6.82
N LEU A 98 11.46 -7.32 -5.83
CA LEU A 98 11.36 -6.45 -4.66
C LEU A 98 12.61 -6.49 -3.77
N ALA A 99 13.26 -7.65 -3.63
CA ALA A 99 14.52 -7.78 -2.91
C ALA A 99 15.67 -7.01 -3.59
N ASP A 100 15.73 -7.06 -4.93
CA ASP A 100 16.79 -6.43 -5.72
C ASP A 100 16.61 -4.91 -5.84
N HIS A 101 15.37 -4.42 -5.95
CA HIS A 101 15.06 -3.01 -6.25
C HIS A 101 14.60 -2.21 -5.03
N ARG A 102 14.18 -2.86 -3.95
CA ARG A 102 13.79 -2.27 -2.66
C ARG A 102 12.97 -0.98 -2.79
N PRO A 103 11.77 -1.03 -3.37
CA PRO A 103 10.92 0.16 -3.44
C PRO A 103 10.53 0.62 -2.03
N ASP A 104 10.26 1.91 -1.87
CA ASP A 104 9.86 2.48 -0.57
C ASP A 104 8.40 2.16 -0.22
N LEU A 105 7.57 1.87 -1.22
CA LEU A 105 6.15 1.54 -1.06
C LEU A 105 5.70 0.54 -2.13
N ILE A 106 4.89 -0.41 -1.73
CA ILE A 106 4.12 -1.26 -2.64
C ILE A 106 2.67 -0.79 -2.61
N VAL A 107 2.03 -0.68 -3.78
CA VAL A 107 0.58 -0.42 -3.89
C VAL A 107 -0.05 -1.50 -4.74
N MET A 108 -1.02 -2.22 -4.21
CA MET A 108 -1.59 -3.37 -4.89
C MET A 108 -3.07 -3.62 -4.56
N ALA A 109 -3.78 -4.31 -5.45
CA ALA A 109 -5.08 -4.87 -5.13
C ALA A 109 -4.93 -6.23 -4.43
N SER A 110 -5.83 -6.54 -3.49
CA SER A 110 -5.86 -7.86 -2.84
C SER A 110 -6.55 -8.94 -3.68
N HIS A 111 -7.26 -8.55 -4.73
CA HIS A 111 -8.00 -9.42 -5.65
C HIS A 111 -7.46 -9.26 -7.08
N GLY A 112 -7.76 -10.24 -7.90
CA GLY A 112 -7.28 -10.36 -9.26
C GLY A 112 -6.56 -11.69 -9.47
N ARG A 113 -6.10 -11.96 -10.68
CA ARG A 113 -5.39 -13.20 -11.04
C ARG A 113 -4.04 -13.35 -10.34
N THR A 114 -3.43 -12.22 -9.96
CA THR A 114 -2.18 -12.12 -9.20
C THR A 114 -2.38 -11.55 -7.80
N GLY A 115 -3.63 -11.44 -7.34
CA GLY A 115 -3.94 -10.90 -6.01
C GLY A 115 -3.22 -11.63 -4.88
N LEU A 116 -3.31 -11.08 -3.68
CA LEU A 116 -2.64 -11.53 -2.46
C LEU A 116 -2.67 -13.06 -2.27
N SER A 117 -3.77 -13.73 -2.68
CA SER A 117 -3.94 -15.18 -2.56
C SER A 117 -2.91 -15.98 -3.38
N ARG A 118 -2.39 -15.44 -4.47
CA ARG A 118 -1.37 -16.09 -5.30
C ARG A 118 0.04 -15.83 -4.79
N TRP A 119 0.25 -14.68 -4.14
CA TRP A 119 1.46 -14.36 -3.39
C TRP A 119 1.61 -15.21 -2.13
N LEU A 120 0.47 -15.68 -1.59
CA LEU A 120 0.41 -16.50 -0.39
C LEU A 120 0.65 -17.99 -0.68
N ALA A 121 0.83 -18.41 -1.93
CA ALA A 121 1.20 -19.79 -2.23
C ALA A 121 2.58 -20.11 -1.64
N PRO A 122 2.75 -21.24 -0.95
CA PRO A 122 4.03 -21.59 -0.36
C PRO A 122 5.01 -21.91 -1.48
N SER A 123 5.96 -21.03 -1.76
CA SER A 123 7.11 -21.30 -2.59
C SER A 123 8.41 -21.14 -1.79
N VAL A 124 9.39 -21.90 -2.17
CA VAL A 124 10.58 -22.26 -1.36
C VAL A 124 11.61 -21.13 -1.21
N SER A 125 11.40 -19.98 -1.84
CA SER A 125 12.36 -18.85 -1.82
C SER A 125 12.19 -17.86 -0.65
N THR A 126 11.59 -18.31 0.44
CA THR A 126 11.23 -17.52 1.62
C THR A 126 12.38 -16.89 2.40
N ASP A 127 13.62 -17.24 2.14
CA ASP A 127 14.75 -16.76 2.96
C ASP A 127 15.23 -15.36 2.57
N MET A 128 15.02 -14.90 1.32
CA MET A 128 15.45 -13.57 0.88
C MET A 128 14.40 -12.47 1.11
N ALA A 129 13.12 -12.82 1.11
CA ALA A 129 12.03 -11.87 1.39
C ALA A 129 11.91 -11.52 2.88
N ARG A 130 12.60 -12.24 3.76
CA ARG A 130 12.55 -12.06 5.22
C ARG A 130 13.25 -10.82 5.75
N GLU A 131 14.06 -10.13 4.96
CA GLU A 131 14.88 -9.02 5.46
C GLU A 131 14.34 -7.63 5.13
N THR A 132 13.39 -7.48 4.20
CA THR A 132 12.88 -6.16 3.80
C THR A 132 11.37 -6.09 3.91
N ILE A 133 10.90 -5.60 5.04
CA ILE A 133 9.48 -5.26 5.19
C ILE A 133 9.24 -3.91 4.52
N ILE A 134 8.64 -3.94 3.34
CA ILE A 134 8.27 -2.75 2.59
C ILE A 134 6.84 -2.37 2.97
N PRO A 135 6.56 -1.11 3.33
CA PRO A 135 5.19 -0.64 3.50
C PRO A 135 4.35 -0.99 2.30
N THR A 136 3.14 -1.50 2.55
CA THR A 136 2.28 -1.98 1.48
C THR A 136 0.87 -1.45 1.63
N LEU A 137 0.43 -0.62 0.68
CA LEU A 137 -0.95 -0.17 0.55
C LEU A 137 -1.75 -1.20 -0.26
N ILE A 138 -2.79 -1.74 0.36
CA ILE A 138 -3.60 -2.81 -0.18
C ILE A 138 -5.03 -2.34 -0.35
N LEU A 139 -5.54 -2.40 -1.58
CA LEU A 139 -6.94 -2.16 -1.87
C LEU A 139 -7.68 -3.49 -1.86
N GLY A 140 -8.52 -3.69 -0.83
CA GLY A 140 -9.40 -4.84 -0.71
C GLY A 140 -10.58 -4.78 -1.68
N PRO A 141 -11.36 -5.88 -1.82
CA PRO A 141 -12.48 -5.95 -2.77
C PRO A 141 -13.63 -5.02 -2.43
N LEU A 142 -13.74 -4.65 -1.15
CA LEU A 142 -14.78 -3.77 -0.63
C LEU A 142 -14.26 -2.36 -0.38
N ALA A 143 -12.97 -2.11 -0.61
CA ALA A 143 -12.34 -0.84 -0.30
C ALA A 143 -12.87 0.28 -1.21
N ARG A 144 -13.36 1.35 -0.58
CA ARG A 144 -13.66 2.61 -1.27
C ARG A 144 -12.34 3.33 -1.54
N PRO A 145 -11.98 3.60 -2.80
CA PRO A 145 -10.78 4.35 -3.12
C PRO A 145 -10.80 5.74 -2.49
N PHE A 146 -9.65 6.22 -2.01
CA PHE A 146 -9.50 7.61 -1.56
C PHE A 146 -8.88 8.52 -2.64
N VAL A 147 -8.54 7.97 -3.79
CA VAL A 147 -8.20 8.73 -5.00
C VAL A 147 -9.38 8.63 -5.96
N ASP A 148 -9.92 9.76 -6.36
CA ASP A 148 -10.99 9.81 -7.35
C ASP A 148 -10.48 9.41 -8.73
N SER A 149 -11.12 8.43 -9.34
CA SER A 149 -10.68 7.87 -10.62
C SER A 149 -10.82 8.84 -11.80
N MET A 150 -11.73 9.80 -11.72
CA MET A 150 -12.00 10.76 -12.81
C MET A 150 -11.13 12.01 -12.73
N THR A 151 -10.82 12.46 -11.52
CA THR A 151 -10.14 13.73 -11.29
C THR A 151 -8.74 13.60 -10.69
N GLY A 152 -8.40 12.43 -10.12
CA GLY A 152 -7.17 12.25 -9.33
C GLY A 152 -7.20 12.98 -7.99
N THR A 153 -8.35 13.47 -7.54
CA THR A 153 -8.48 14.19 -6.27
C THR A 153 -8.34 13.25 -5.08
N LEU A 154 -7.60 13.69 -4.06
CA LEU A 154 -7.43 12.96 -2.80
C LEU A 154 -8.64 13.18 -1.88
N HIS A 155 -9.26 12.11 -1.42
CA HIS A 155 -10.35 12.09 -0.44
C HIS A 155 -9.95 11.35 0.84
N LEU A 156 -8.77 11.64 1.37
CA LEU A 156 -8.26 11.07 2.61
C LEU A 156 -8.57 12.02 3.78
N THR A 157 -9.64 11.73 4.52
CA THR A 157 -10.15 12.60 5.60
C THR A 157 -9.97 12.01 7.00
N SER A 158 -9.81 10.70 7.12
CA SER A 158 -9.68 10.02 8.41
C SER A 158 -8.84 8.75 8.28
N VAL A 159 -7.96 8.54 9.25
CA VAL A 159 -7.07 7.38 9.35
C VAL A 159 -7.32 6.66 10.66
N LEU A 160 -7.69 5.38 10.59
CA LEU A 160 -7.80 4.51 11.74
C LEU A 160 -6.50 3.74 11.93
N VAL A 161 -5.93 3.81 13.13
CA VAL A 161 -4.68 3.12 13.49
C VAL A 161 -4.94 2.17 14.64
N PRO A 162 -5.23 0.88 14.39
CA PRO A 162 -5.32 -0.11 15.44
C PRO A 162 -3.98 -0.24 16.16
N VAL A 163 -4.00 -0.20 17.48
CA VAL A 163 -2.81 -0.32 18.31
C VAL A 163 -3.02 -1.35 19.41
N ASP A 164 -1.96 -2.14 19.68
CA ASP A 164 -1.95 -3.14 20.75
C ASP A 164 -0.58 -3.10 21.45
N HIS A 165 -0.44 -3.87 22.51
CA HIS A 165 0.82 -4.01 23.24
C HIS A 165 1.90 -4.76 22.42
N ALA A 166 1.49 -5.61 21.50
CA ALA A 166 2.39 -6.34 20.61
C ALA A 166 1.81 -6.46 19.18
N PRO A 167 2.53 -5.98 18.14
CA PRO A 167 3.82 -5.31 18.20
C PRO A 167 3.73 -3.95 18.90
N ALA A 168 4.82 -3.50 19.54
CA ALA A 168 4.83 -2.20 20.21
C ALA A 168 4.55 -1.09 19.19
N PRO A 169 3.45 -0.33 19.35
CA PRO A 169 2.98 0.58 18.30
C PRO A 169 3.79 1.89 18.23
N GLN A 170 4.61 2.15 19.24
CA GLN A 170 5.40 3.39 19.35
C GLN A 170 6.30 3.62 18.13
N GLY A 171 6.87 2.57 17.54
CA GLY A 171 7.71 2.66 16.35
C GLY A 171 6.96 3.11 15.09
N ALA A 172 5.64 2.90 15.01
CA ALA A 172 4.84 3.35 13.87
C ALA A 172 4.53 4.85 13.89
N VAL A 173 4.58 5.51 15.05
CA VAL A 173 4.17 6.92 15.20
C VAL A 173 4.99 7.88 14.34
N PRO A 174 6.34 7.83 14.32
CA PRO A 174 7.15 8.69 13.45
C PRO A 174 6.84 8.47 11.96
N HIS A 175 6.71 7.20 11.56
CA HIS A 175 6.41 6.85 10.18
C HIS A 175 5.02 7.34 9.74
N LEU A 176 4.03 7.18 10.62
CA LEU A 176 2.68 7.68 10.37
C LEU A 176 2.65 9.22 10.23
N LYS A 177 3.39 9.94 11.09
CA LYS A 177 3.51 11.40 11.00
C LYS A 177 4.15 11.81 9.67
N ALA A 178 5.26 11.20 9.30
CA ALA A 178 5.94 11.48 8.03
C ALA A 178 5.04 11.16 6.81
N LEU A 179 4.27 10.07 6.89
CA LEU A 179 3.33 9.66 5.87
C LEU A 179 2.23 10.70 5.63
N LEU A 180 1.73 11.32 6.68
CA LEU A 180 0.55 12.21 6.66
C LEU A 180 0.93 13.69 6.80
N GLU A 181 2.21 14.04 6.75
CA GLU A 181 2.70 15.40 7.02
C GLU A 181 2.08 16.45 6.10
N SER A 182 1.81 16.08 4.85
CA SER A 182 1.23 16.99 3.83
C SER A 182 -0.29 16.92 3.73
N VAL A 183 -0.96 16.08 4.55
CA VAL A 183 -2.40 15.84 4.46
C VAL A 183 -3.07 16.26 5.76
N ASP A 184 -4.06 17.14 5.66
CA ASP A 184 -4.93 17.49 6.81
C ASP A 184 -5.94 16.37 7.04
N VAL A 185 -5.60 15.45 7.94
CA VAL A 185 -6.35 14.23 8.19
C VAL A 185 -6.48 13.95 9.69
N ALA A 186 -7.66 13.52 10.11
CA ALA A 186 -7.90 13.07 11.49
C ALA A 186 -7.31 11.66 11.69
N ILE A 187 -6.47 11.49 12.71
CA ILE A 187 -5.88 10.20 13.09
C ILE A 187 -6.56 9.70 14.36
N ASP A 188 -7.14 8.51 14.29
CA ASP A 188 -7.78 7.82 15.42
C ASP A 188 -6.96 6.57 15.80
N PHE A 189 -6.22 6.65 16.92
CA PHE A 189 -5.57 5.47 17.50
C PHE A 189 -6.60 4.67 18.31
N LEU A 190 -6.85 3.45 17.91
CA LEU A 190 -7.86 2.58 18.50
C LEU A 190 -7.23 1.35 19.14
N HIS A 191 -7.55 1.11 20.41
CA HIS A 191 -7.28 -0.16 21.09
C HIS A 191 -8.58 -0.91 21.36
N VAL A 192 -8.61 -2.20 21.03
CA VAL A 192 -9.72 -3.10 21.36
C VAL A 192 -9.29 -3.99 22.50
N GLY A 193 -9.72 -3.64 23.72
CA GLY A 193 -9.36 -4.36 24.95
C GLY A 193 -9.48 -3.53 26.21
N PRO A 194 -9.22 -4.15 27.38
CA PRO A 194 -9.45 -3.49 28.67
C PRO A 194 -8.42 -2.40 29.03
N VAL A 195 -7.18 -2.50 28.51
CA VAL A 195 -6.08 -1.60 28.83
C VAL A 195 -5.38 -1.19 27.56
N ALA A 196 -5.43 0.10 27.20
CA ALA A 196 -4.75 0.61 26.02
C ALA A 196 -3.24 0.80 26.26
N PRO A 197 -2.40 0.60 25.22
CA PRO A 197 -0.99 0.95 25.29
C PRO A 197 -0.83 2.48 25.40
N VAL A 198 0.26 2.92 26.04
CA VAL A 198 0.64 4.32 26.06
C VAL A 198 1.41 4.64 24.78
N LEU A 199 0.94 5.62 24.03
CA LEU A 199 1.63 6.17 22.86
C LEU A 199 2.13 7.57 23.16
N LEU A 200 3.34 7.88 22.73
CA LEU A 200 3.93 9.19 22.84
C LEU A 200 4.17 9.78 21.46
N ASP A 201 4.03 11.08 21.33
CA ASP A 201 4.43 11.78 20.12
C ASP A 201 5.96 11.95 20.04
N GLY A 202 6.46 12.60 18.95
CA GLY A 202 7.90 12.84 18.77
C GLY A 202 8.55 13.76 19.84
N HIS A 203 7.74 14.42 20.69
CA HIS A 203 8.18 15.29 21.79
C HIS A 203 7.98 14.65 23.17
N GLY A 204 7.51 13.41 23.21
CA GLY A 204 7.23 12.69 24.45
C GLY A 204 5.88 13.03 25.09
N ALA A 205 5.00 13.76 24.41
CA ALA A 205 3.66 14.03 24.89
C ALA A 205 2.72 12.85 24.58
N PRO A 206 1.79 12.49 25.51
CA PRO A 206 0.89 11.36 25.30
C PRO A 206 -0.09 11.64 24.15
N LEU A 207 -0.22 10.66 23.26
CA LEU A 207 -1.26 10.62 22.23
C LEU A 207 -2.52 9.98 22.79
N ALA A 208 -3.68 10.53 22.41
CA ALA A 208 -4.96 9.94 22.80
C ALA A 208 -5.17 8.59 22.07
N VAL A 209 -5.39 7.52 22.86
CA VAL A 209 -5.77 6.21 22.35
C VAL A 209 -7.21 5.94 22.77
N ARG A 210 -8.10 5.84 21.80
CA ARG A 210 -9.50 5.50 22.03
C ARG A 210 -9.62 4.00 22.32
N ARG A 211 -10.34 3.67 23.38
CA ARG A 211 -10.55 2.29 23.81
C ARG A 211 -11.97 1.84 23.51
N VAL A 212 -12.10 0.64 22.97
CA VAL A 212 -13.37 -0.05 22.71
C VAL A 212 -13.27 -1.51 23.16
N GLU A 213 -14.36 -2.05 23.65
CA GLU A 213 -14.47 -3.47 24.02
C GLU A 213 -15.21 -4.24 22.94
N GLY A 214 -14.86 -5.51 22.73
CA GLY A 214 -15.51 -6.39 21.78
C GLY A 214 -14.55 -7.38 21.10
N PRO A 215 -15.06 -8.19 20.17
CA PRO A 215 -14.21 -9.03 19.32
C PRO A 215 -13.32 -8.16 18.44
N VAL A 216 -12.00 -8.35 18.49
CA VAL A 216 -11.01 -7.44 17.90
C VAL A 216 -11.30 -7.16 16.43
N VAL A 217 -11.41 -8.19 15.60
CA VAL A 217 -11.55 -8.01 14.13
C VAL A 217 -12.87 -7.37 13.78
N ASP A 218 -13.98 -7.83 14.38
CA ASP A 218 -15.32 -7.30 14.07
C ASP A 218 -15.42 -5.82 14.49
N THR A 219 -14.85 -5.48 15.65
CA THR A 219 -14.79 -4.10 16.15
C THR A 219 -13.95 -3.21 15.20
N LEU A 220 -12.79 -3.69 14.75
CA LEU A 220 -11.95 -2.94 13.80
C LEU A 220 -12.67 -2.72 12.47
N LEU A 221 -13.35 -3.72 11.95
CA LEU A 221 -14.10 -3.63 10.70
C LEU A 221 -15.28 -2.63 10.81
N ASP A 222 -15.98 -2.61 11.93
CA ASP A 222 -17.03 -1.63 12.16
C ASP A 222 -16.48 -0.19 12.20
N GLN A 223 -15.37 0.03 12.86
CA GLN A 223 -14.71 1.35 12.91
C GLN A 223 -14.14 1.76 11.54
N ALA A 224 -13.60 0.81 10.77
CA ALA A 224 -13.08 1.04 9.42
C ALA A 224 -14.15 1.54 8.42
N ARG A 225 -15.44 1.35 8.71
CA ARG A 225 -16.51 1.86 7.84
C ARG A 225 -16.52 3.39 7.72
N GLN A 226 -16.03 4.09 8.73
CA GLN A 226 -15.97 5.55 8.76
C GLN A 226 -14.57 6.09 8.42
N ALA A 227 -13.58 5.21 8.29
CA ALA A 227 -12.22 5.59 7.93
C ALA A 227 -12.03 5.65 6.41
N SER A 228 -11.15 6.53 5.96
CA SER A 228 -10.66 6.59 4.59
C SER A 228 -9.48 5.64 4.37
N LEU A 229 -8.74 5.33 5.45
CA LEU A 229 -7.58 4.45 5.45
C LEU A 229 -7.46 3.76 6.81
N VAL A 230 -7.11 2.48 6.81
CA VAL A 230 -6.64 1.78 8.01
C VAL A 230 -5.12 1.62 7.90
N VAL A 231 -4.37 2.03 8.93
CA VAL A 231 -2.93 1.79 9.00
C VAL A 231 -2.66 0.73 10.06
N MET A 232 -2.20 -0.45 9.63
CA MET A 232 -1.89 -1.59 10.49
C MET A 232 -0.40 -1.59 10.86
N PRO A 233 -0.01 -1.23 12.11
CA PRO A 233 1.36 -1.39 12.58
C PRO A 233 1.80 -2.86 12.60
N MET A 234 3.00 -3.14 12.12
CA MET A 234 3.53 -4.49 11.94
C MET A 234 4.87 -4.69 12.62
N ALA A 235 5.10 -5.88 13.20
CA ALA A 235 6.42 -6.26 13.69
C ALA A 235 7.41 -6.50 12.54
N ALA A 236 8.61 -5.93 12.64
CA ALA A 236 9.65 -5.98 11.59
C ALA A 236 10.21 -7.39 11.26
N ARG A 237 9.83 -8.41 12.01
CA ARG A 237 10.37 -9.77 11.85
C ARG A 237 9.42 -10.75 11.16
N ARG A 238 8.30 -10.28 10.67
CA ARG A 238 7.36 -11.14 9.92
C ARG A 238 7.41 -10.75 8.46
N ASP A 239 7.65 -11.74 7.63
CA ASP A 239 7.48 -11.65 6.20
C ASP A 239 6.12 -11.02 5.89
N LEU A 240 6.05 -10.16 4.85
CA LEU A 240 4.79 -9.63 4.34
C LEU A 240 3.76 -10.75 4.15
N LEU A 241 4.22 -11.92 3.70
CA LEU A 241 3.41 -13.12 3.52
C LEU A 241 2.90 -13.69 4.86
N ASP A 242 3.72 -13.73 5.90
CA ASP A 242 3.30 -14.19 7.23
C ASP A 242 2.30 -13.22 7.88
N LEU A 243 2.44 -11.94 7.60
CA LEU A 243 1.50 -10.93 8.06
C LEU A 243 0.13 -11.09 7.42
N LEU A 244 0.12 -11.29 6.10
CA LEU A 244 -1.11 -11.46 5.32
C LEU A 244 -1.76 -12.83 5.54
N ARG A 245 -1.00 -13.82 6.05
CA ARG A 245 -1.51 -15.11 6.53
C ARG A 245 -2.01 -15.05 7.97
N GLY A 246 -1.72 -13.98 8.71
CA GLY A 246 -2.23 -13.75 10.06
C GLY A 246 -3.75 -13.56 10.02
N SER A 247 -4.48 -14.27 10.89
CA SER A 247 -5.94 -14.30 10.90
C SER A 247 -6.61 -12.89 10.96
N THR A 248 -6.00 -11.95 11.68
CA THR A 248 -6.54 -10.59 11.86
C THR A 248 -6.32 -9.71 10.63
N THR A 249 -5.08 -9.59 10.16
CA THR A 249 -4.76 -8.69 9.03
C THR A 249 -5.38 -9.15 7.73
N ASP A 250 -5.32 -10.45 7.41
CA ASP A 250 -5.94 -11.00 6.21
C ASP A 250 -7.46 -10.75 6.19
N ARG A 251 -8.13 -10.93 7.33
CA ARG A 251 -9.56 -10.64 7.43
C ARG A 251 -9.84 -9.15 7.29
N VAL A 252 -9.05 -8.27 7.92
CA VAL A 252 -9.20 -6.80 7.77
C VAL A 252 -9.00 -6.39 6.32
N VAL A 253 -7.97 -6.87 5.63
CA VAL A 253 -7.73 -6.56 4.20
C VAL A 253 -8.90 -6.99 3.31
N ARG A 254 -9.50 -8.17 3.58
CA ARG A 254 -10.61 -8.67 2.77
C ARG A 254 -11.95 -8.00 3.03
N GLU A 255 -12.20 -7.59 4.27
CA GLU A 255 -13.53 -7.15 4.71
C GLU A 255 -13.60 -5.64 4.98
N ALA A 256 -12.47 -4.94 5.10
CA ALA A 256 -12.48 -3.50 5.30
C ALA A 256 -13.06 -2.75 4.09
N THR A 257 -13.84 -1.70 4.37
CA THR A 257 -14.45 -0.86 3.34
C THR A 257 -13.57 0.31 2.91
N CYS A 258 -12.32 0.35 3.34
CA CYS A 258 -11.30 1.31 2.93
C CYS A 258 -9.97 0.59 2.69
N PRO A 259 -9.02 1.20 1.98
CA PRO A 259 -7.67 0.66 1.82
C PRO A 259 -6.97 0.41 3.15
N VAL A 260 -6.05 -0.56 3.16
CA VAL A 260 -5.27 -0.93 4.33
C VAL A 260 -3.78 -0.74 4.02
N LEU A 261 -3.10 0.08 4.81
CA LEU A 261 -1.65 0.23 4.76
C LEU A 261 -1.00 -0.63 5.85
N ALA A 262 -0.28 -1.64 5.44
CA ALA A 262 0.59 -2.42 6.31
C ALA A 262 1.88 -1.62 6.54
N LEU A 263 2.13 -1.16 7.78
CA LEU A 263 3.22 -0.26 8.12
C LEU A 263 4.19 -0.92 9.12
N PRO A 264 5.47 -1.16 8.76
CA PRO A 264 6.47 -1.66 9.69
C PRO A 264 6.68 -0.74 10.88
N THR A 265 6.87 -1.32 12.09
CA THR A 265 7.11 -0.55 13.33
C THR A 265 8.60 -0.29 13.60
N THR A 266 9.50 -0.83 12.80
CA THR A 266 10.96 -0.68 12.94
C THR A 266 11.62 -0.50 11.58
N GLY A 267 12.73 0.23 11.54
CA GLY A 267 13.47 0.57 10.32
C GLY A 267 13.24 2.02 9.88
N ASP A 268 14.12 2.53 9.04
CA ASP A 268 13.93 3.81 8.35
C ASP A 268 12.91 3.60 7.22
N VAL A 269 11.71 4.09 7.41
CA VAL A 269 10.67 4.06 6.38
C VAL A 269 10.53 5.49 5.82
N PRO A 270 11.05 5.78 4.64
CA PRO A 270 10.94 7.09 4.03
C PRO A 270 9.59 7.25 3.33
N ILE A 271 8.52 7.47 4.10
CA ILE A 271 7.18 7.63 3.51
C ILE A 271 6.65 9.03 3.75
N SER A 272 6.15 9.66 2.68
CA SER A 272 5.29 10.85 2.68
C SER A 272 4.17 10.64 1.67
N LEU A 273 2.91 10.81 2.06
CA LEU A 273 1.75 10.80 1.15
C LEU A 273 1.59 12.12 0.41
#